data_511c11ba875c969c5a39b967370f7121
#
_entry.id   511c11ba875c969c5a39b967370f7121
#
_cell.length_a   1.000
_cell.length_b   1.000
_cell.length_c   1.000
_cell.angle_alpha   90.00
_cell.angle_beta   90.00
_cell.angle_gamma   90.00
#
_symmetry.space_group_name_H-M   'P 1'
#
loop_
_entity.id
_entity.type
_entity.pdbx_description
1 polymer ?
#
loop_
_entity_poly.entity_id
_entity_poly.type
_entity_poly.pdbx_seq_one_letter_code
_entity_poly.pdbx_strand_id
1 'polypeptide(L)'
;ISDIANTAKRARLAGYDGVEIMGSEGYLLNQFIVNHTNKRKDSWGGSYVNRIRFPIEVVRKVRTEVGKDFIIMFRLSMMDLVPNGSSWDEVVLLAKEIESAGATIINTGIGWHEARVPTIATSVPKRAFSWITKKLMGEISIPIIASNRINTPEIAESILSEGCADMISMARPFLADPNFVAKVYANSPKSIVPCIACNQACLDHTFSMKLTSCLVNPSACNEKEFLYKPIRKIKRIAVVGSGPAGIAASITAQDRGHDVSLFESKSFIGGQLNLASRVPGKEEFLGLIEFYKNEITRLGI
;
A
#
# COMPACT_ATOMS: atom_id res chain seq x y z
N ILE A 1 17.44 -15.33 14.14
CA ILE A 1 18.21 -15.02 12.91
C ILE A 1 18.09 -16.20 11.94
N SER A 2 18.48 -17.39 12.37
CA SER A 2 18.48 -18.59 11.52
C SER A 2 17.08 -18.91 10.94
N ASP A 3 16.03 -18.74 11.69
CA ASP A 3 14.66 -19.00 11.23
C ASP A 3 14.22 -18.04 10.11
N ILE A 4 14.57 -16.75 10.24
CA ILE A 4 14.32 -15.74 9.21
C ILE A 4 15.09 -16.09 7.93
N ALA A 5 16.37 -16.44 8.05
CA ALA A 5 17.20 -16.84 6.92
C ALA A 5 16.71 -18.13 6.25
N ASN A 6 16.27 -19.12 7.03
CA ASN A 6 15.66 -20.34 6.50
C ASN A 6 14.33 -20.06 5.78
N THR A 7 13.55 -19.09 6.25
CA THR A 7 12.31 -18.66 5.55
C THR A 7 12.65 -18.07 4.19
N ALA A 8 13.66 -17.20 4.10
CA ALA A 8 14.11 -16.64 2.83
C ALA A 8 14.66 -17.73 1.88
N LYS A 9 15.39 -18.70 2.39
CA LYS A 9 15.85 -19.87 1.62
C LYS A 9 14.69 -20.67 1.04
N ARG A 10 13.64 -20.91 1.86
CA ARG A 10 12.42 -21.60 1.39
C ARG A 10 11.69 -20.81 0.33
N ALA A 11 11.60 -19.49 0.46
CA ALA A 11 11.03 -18.63 -0.58
C ALA A 11 11.78 -18.78 -1.90
N ARG A 12 13.12 -18.73 -1.87
CA ARG A 12 13.95 -18.99 -3.07
C ARG A 12 13.69 -20.38 -3.68
N LEU A 13 13.63 -21.43 -2.85
CA LEU A 13 13.34 -22.79 -3.32
C LEU A 13 11.94 -22.93 -3.91
N ALA A 14 10.98 -22.12 -3.45
CA ALA A 14 9.62 -22.06 -3.98
C ALA A 14 9.51 -21.26 -5.29
N GLY A 15 10.61 -20.67 -5.80
CA GLY A 15 10.65 -19.94 -7.06
C GLY A 15 10.37 -18.44 -6.95
N TYR A 16 10.43 -17.86 -5.76
CA TYR A 16 10.37 -16.39 -5.60
C TYR A 16 11.70 -15.75 -6.01
N ASP A 17 11.63 -14.52 -6.53
CA ASP A 17 12.80 -13.74 -6.97
C ASP A 17 13.43 -12.94 -5.83
N GLY A 18 12.69 -12.74 -4.74
CA GLY A 18 13.15 -11.97 -3.59
C GLY A 18 12.27 -12.09 -2.36
N VAL A 19 12.74 -11.47 -1.28
CA VAL A 19 12.02 -11.33 -0.01
C VAL A 19 12.13 -9.91 0.51
N GLU A 20 11.12 -9.45 1.25
CA GLU A 20 11.18 -8.21 2.03
C GLU A 20 11.37 -8.54 3.51
N ILE A 21 12.40 -7.93 4.12
CA ILE A 21 12.69 -8.02 5.55
C ILE A 21 12.07 -6.81 6.24
N MET A 22 11.12 -7.05 7.14
CA MET A 22 10.35 -6.01 7.83
C MET A 22 11.17 -5.38 8.97
N GLY A 23 11.70 -4.18 8.75
CA GLY A 23 12.46 -3.40 9.74
C GLY A 23 11.77 -2.11 10.19
N SER A 24 10.44 -2.01 10.05
CA SER A 24 9.68 -0.78 10.30
C SER A 24 8.36 -1.04 11.04
N GLU A 25 7.57 0.00 11.23
CA GLU A 25 6.19 0.05 11.76
C GLU A 25 6.00 -0.58 13.16
N GLY A 26 7.07 -0.71 13.98
CA GLY A 26 7.01 -1.26 15.33
C GLY A 26 7.07 -2.78 15.38
N TYR A 27 7.38 -3.47 14.28
CA TYR A 27 7.55 -4.92 14.26
C TYR A 27 8.89 -5.37 14.83
N LEU A 28 9.12 -6.67 14.93
CA LEU A 28 10.20 -7.30 15.68
C LEU A 28 11.58 -6.62 15.49
N LEU A 29 12.03 -6.42 14.25
CA LEU A 29 13.35 -5.82 14.01
C LEU A 29 13.37 -4.35 14.44
N ASN A 30 12.30 -3.61 14.14
CA ASN A 30 12.17 -2.20 14.52
C ASN A 30 12.16 -2.03 16.05
N GLN A 31 11.56 -2.98 16.80
CA GLN A 31 11.59 -2.97 18.26
C GLN A 31 13.00 -3.14 18.83
N PHE A 32 13.91 -3.84 18.14
CA PHE A 32 15.32 -3.90 18.52
C PHE A 32 16.06 -2.61 18.21
N ILE A 33 15.76 -1.98 17.08
CA ILE A 33 16.40 -0.75 16.60
C ILE A 33 16.12 0.43 17.55
N VAL A 34 14.84 0.60 17.94
CA VAL A 34 14.34 1.82 18.57
C VAL A 34 14.50 1.78 20.09
N ASN A 35 15.05 2.86 20.65
CA ASN A 35 15.24 2.99 22.11
C ASN A 35 13.91 3.07 22.88
N HIS A 36 12.79 3.36 22.18
CA HIS A 36 11.46 3.32 22.78
C HIS A 36 11.15 1.95 23.40
N THR A 37 11.49 0.87 22.71
CA THR A 37 11.20 -0.52 23.12
C THR A 37 12.44 -1.28 23.58
N ASN A 38 13.61 -1.06 22.97
CA ASN A 38 14.82 -1.79 23.34
C ASN A 38 15.45 -1.24 24.61
N LYS A 39 15.17 -1.91 25.74
CA LYS A 39 15.73 -1.59 27.07
C LYS A 39 16.82 -2.60 27.49
N ARG A 40 17.33 -3.40 26.56
CA ARG A 40 18.39 -4.40 26.83
C ARG A 40 19.70 -3.73 27.21
N LYS A 41 20.49 -4.43 28.03
CA LYS A 41 21.81 -3.98 28.50
C LYS A 41 22.96 -4.88 28.02
N ASP A 42 22.65 -5.83 27.13
CA ASP A 42 23.61 -6.75 26.53
C ASP A 42 24.04 -6.25 25.13
N SER A 43 24.75 -7.11 24.39
CA SER A 43 25.23 -6.80 23.04
C SER A 43 24.16 -6.51 21.98
N TRP A 44 22.88 -6.62 22.33
CA TRP A 44 21.71 -6.36 21.46
C TRP A 44 20.95 -5.09 21.86
N GLY A 45 21.48 -4.32 22.82
CA GLY A 45 20.82 -3.12 23.35
C GLY A 45 21.81 -2.07 23.83
N GLY A 46 21.29 -0.98 24.41
CA GLY A 46 22.09 0.16 24.85
C GLY A 46 22.49 1.07 23.70
N SER A 47 23.74 1.05 23.25
CA SER A 47 24.23 1.88 22.13
C SER A 47 23.49 1.58 20.83
N TYR A 48 23.42 2.56 19.94
CA TYR A 48 22.75 2.38 18.64
C TYR A 48 23.37 1.23 17.82
N VAL A 49 24.69 1.14 17.82
CA VAL A 49 25.44 0.05 17.13
C VAL A 49 25.00 -1.33 17.63
N ASN A 50 24.74 -1.47 18.93
CA ASN A 50 24.21 -2.72 19.47
C ASN A 50 22.74 -2.97 19.06
N ARG A 51 21.92 -1.92 19.06
CA ARG A 51 20.49 -2.04 18.70
C ARG A 51 20.30 -2.44 17.23
N ILE A 52 21.12 -1.93 16.31
CA ILE A 52 21.05 -2.26 14.88
C ILE A 52 21.77 -3.56 14.51
N ARG A 53 22.49 -4.19 15.42
CA ARG A 53 23.18 -5.46 15.18
C ARG A 53 22.21 -6.55 14.70
N PHE A 54 21.04 -6.65 15.30
CA PHE A 54 20.08 -7.72 14.97
C PHE A 54 19.60 -7.64 13.51
N PRO A 55 19.05 -6.51 13.01
CA PRO A 55 18.67 -6.41 11.61
C PRO A 55 19.85 -6.62 10.63
N ILE A 56 21.04 -6.12 10.95
CA ILE A 56 22.23 -6.29 10.11
C ILE A 56 22.60 -7.77 10.00
N GLU A 57 22.65 -8.50 11.11
CA GLU A 57 22.97 -9.93 11.11
C GLU A 57 21.88 -10.76 10.41
N VAL A 58 20.60 -10.36 10.52
CA VAL A 58 19.51 -10.98 9.74
C VAL A 58 19.79 -10.84 8.26
N VAL A 59 20.07 -9.63 7.76
CA VAL A 59 20.31 -9.39 6.33
C VAL A 59 21.54 -10.17 5.85
N ARG A 60 22.65 -10.16 6.60
CA ARG A 60 23.86 -10.94 6.27
C ARG A 60 23.57 -12.43 6.18
N LYS A 61 22.85 -12.97 7.16
CA LYS A 61 22.53 -14.39 7.19
C LYS A 61 21.57 -14.77 6.06
N VAL A 62 20.57 -13.93 5.77
CA VAL A 62 19.69 -14.12 4.61
C VAL A 62 20.53 -14.12 3.32
N ARG A 63 21.39 -13.12 3.11
CA ARG A 63 22.27 -13.05 1.94
C ARG A 63 23.13 -14.30 1.77
N THR A 64 23.67 -14.81 2.85
CA THR A 64 24.46 -16.07 2.84
C THR A 64 23.62 -17.25 2.36
N GLU A 65 22.37 -17.38 2.82
CA GLU A 65 21.52 -18.52 2.47
C GLU A 65 20.90 -18.44 1.07
N VAL A 66 20.63 -17.22 0.58
CA VAL A 66 19.95 -17.03 -0.71
C VAL A 66 20.90 -16.72 -1.87
N GLY A 67 22.19 -16.48 -1.62
CA GLY A 67 23.18 -16.15 -2.66
C GLY A 67 23.06 -14.72 -3.17
N LYS A 68 23.93 -14.34 -4.12
CA LYS A 68 24.11 -12.95 -4.58
C LYS A 68 22.98 -12.40 -5.47
N ASP A 69 22.32 -13.26 -6.24
CA ASP A 69 21.38 -12.87 -7.30
C ASP A 69 19.93 -12.76 -6.82
N PHE A 70 19.65 -13.12 -5.56
CA PHE A 70 18.31 -13.04 -4.98
C PHE A 70 18.04 -11.65 -4.42
N ILE A 71 16.88 -11.08 -4.71
CA ILE A 71 16.49 -9.75 -4.23
C ILE A 71 16.25 -9.79 -2.71
N ILE A 72 16.93 -8.94 -1.97
CA ILE A 72 16.66 -8.69 -0.56
C ILE A 72 16.24 -7.24 -0.41
N MET A 73 14.96 -7.03 -0.22
CA MET A 73 14.40 -5.74 0.11
C MET A 73 14.39 -5.59 1.64
N PHE A 74 14.79 -4.44 2.14
CA PHE A 74 14.66 -4.12 3.56
C PHE A 74 13.70 -2.96 3.74
N ARG A 75 12.64 -3.18 4.53
CA ARG A 75 11.70 -2.11 4.85
C ARG A 75 12.21 -1.31 6.03
N LEU A 76 12.67 -0.10 5.75
CA LEU A 76 13.33 0.79 6.69
C LEU A 76 12.33 1.80 7.26
N SER A 77 12.27 1.93 8.59
CA SER A 77 11.52 3.00 9.23
C SER A 77 12.25 4.33 9.04
N MET A 78 11.67 5.21 8.23
CA MET A 78 12.22 6.54 7.97
C MET A 78 11.88 7.53 9.07
N MET A 79 10.74 7.31 9.74
CA MET A 79 10.23 8.08 10.87
C MET A 79 9.41 7.15 11.74
N ASP A 80 9.83 6.91 12.96
CA ASP A 80 9.08 6.04 13.89
C ASP A 80 7.81 6.71 14.43
N LEU A 81 7.81 8.04 14.58
CA LEU A 81 6.70 8.87 15.09
C LEU A 81 6.25 8.48 16.51
N VAL A 82 7.16 7.87 17.28
CA VAL A 82 6.97 7.53 18.70
C VAL A 82 8.05 8.22 19.55
N PRO A 83 7.85 8.40 20.86
CA PRO A 83 8.88 8.94 21.76
C PRO A 83 10.16 8.09 21.73
N ASN A 84 11.32 8.73 21.73
CA ASN A 84 12.63 8.05 21.64
C ASN A 84 12.76 7.13 20.42
N GLY A 85 12.13 7.51 19.31
CA GLY A 85 12.36 6.92 17.99
C GLY A 85 13.75 7.23 17.46
N SER A 86 14.11 6.63 16.32
CA SER A 86 15.38 6.83 15.65
C SER A 86 15.55 8.28 15.16
N SER A 87 16.74 8.84 15.35
CA SER A 87 17.12 10.11 14.72
C SER A 87 17.41 9.94 13.24
N TRP A 88 17.48 11.04 12.49
CA TRP A 88 17.82 10.98 11.06
C TRP A 88 19.20 10.35 10.82
N ASP A 89 20.21 10.74 11.60
CA ASP A 89 21.56 10.20 11.46
C ASP A 89 21.59 8.70 11.77
N GLU A 90 20.80 8.23 12.73
CA GLU A 90 20.62 6.81 13.02
C GLU A 90 19.96 6.08 11.83
N VAL A 91 18.94 6.67 11.19
CA VAL A 91 18.30 6.09 10.00
C VAL A 91 19.29 5.96 8.85
N VAL A 92 20.07 7.00 8.55
CA VAL A 92 21.09 6.98 7.49
C VAL A 92 22.18 5.93 7.79
N LEU A 93 22.67 5.87 9.04
CA LEU A 93 23.63 4.86 9.43
C LEU A 93 23.09 3.45 9.23
N LEU A 94 21.86 3.19 9.67
CA LEU A 94 21.23 1.88 9.46
C LEU A 94 21.08 1.55 7.98
N ALA A 95 20.66 2.50 7.14
CA ALA A 95 20.51 2.30 5.71
C ALA A 95 21.84 1.85 5.07
N LYS A 96 22.95 2.51 5.40
CA LYS A 96 24.31 2.17 4.93
C LYS A 96 24.76 0.79 5.42
N GLU A 97 24.50 0.45 6.67
CA GLU A 97 24.83 -0.85 7.23
C GLU A 97 24.00 -1.99 6.63
N ILE A 98 22.72 -1.76 6.33
CA ILE A 98 21.84 -2.72 5.68
C ILE A 98 22.27 -2.96 4.22
N GLU A 99 22.62 -1.90 3.48
CA GLU A 99 23.24 -2.01 2.15
C GLU A 99 24.52 -2.84 2.20
N SER A 100 25.44 -2.50 3.10
CA SER A 100 26.71 -3.22 3.30
C SER A 100 26.50 -4.69 3.71
N ALA A 101 25.41 -4.99 4.42
CA ALA A 101 25.04 -6.35 4.80
C ALA A 101 24.50 -7.18 3.64
N GLY A 102 24.18 -6.55 2.51
CA GLY A 102 23.76 -7.20 1.26
C GLY A 102 22.30 -7.05 0.88
N ALA A 103 21.59 -6.07 1.43
CA ALA A 103 20.29 -5.67 0.86
C ALA A 103 20.51 -5.10 -0.55
N THR A 104 19.49 -5.25 -1.40
CA THR A 104 19.51 -4.78 -2.80
C THR A 104 18.55 -3.64 -3.05
N ILE A 105 17.59 -3.41 -2.18
CA ILE A 105 16.57 -2.36 -2.29
C ILE A 105 16.17 -1.93 -0.88
N ILE A 106 15.97 -0.64 -0.66
CA ILE A 106 15.31 -0.10 0.54
C ILE A 106 13.88 0.28 0.20
N ASN A 107 12.90 -0.31 0.89
CA ASN A 107 11.52 0.14 0.89
C ASN A 107 11.26 1.00 2.13
N THR A 108 10.69 2.18 1.97
CA THR A 108 10.48 3.10 3.10
C THR A 108 9.19 2.80 3.86
N GLY A 109 9.25 2.87 5.18
CA GLY A 109 8.12 2.77 6.11
C GLY A 109 7.99 4.05 6.93
N ILE A 110 6.76 4.45 7.27
CA ILE A 110 6.48 5.68 8.02
C ILE A 110 5.53 5.40 9.17
N GLY A 111 6.01 5.65 10.37
CA GLY A 111 5.23 5.59 11.60
C GLY A 111 4.95 4.18 12.12
N TRP A 112 4.94 4.05 13.41
CA TRP A 112 4.49 2.84 14.07
C TRP A 112 2.96 2.77 14.08
N HIS A 113 2.39 1.58 14.21
CA HIS A 113 0.94 1.41 14.35
C HIS A 113 0.38 2.13 15.59
N GLU A 114 1.17 2.24 16.65
CA GLU A 114 0.83 2.93 17.90
C GLU A 114 1.09 4.45 17.84
N ALA A 115 1.68 4.95 16.76
CA ALA A 115 1.92 6.38 16.60
C ALA A 115 0.60 7.17 16.56
N ARG A 116 0.54 8.25 17.30
CA ARG A 116 -0.64 9.14 17.33
C ARG A 116 -0.75 10.03 16.09
N VAL A 117 0.32 10.15 15.32
CA VAL A 117 0.35 10.91 14.06
C VAL A 117 -0.15 10.00 12.95
N PRO A 118 -1.26 10.34 12.28
CA PRO A 118 -1.77 9.50 11.20
C PRO A 118 -0.83 9.55 9.99
N THR A 119 -0.61 8.41 9.33
CA THR A 119 0.27 8.30 8.17
C THR A 119 -0.42 7.77 6.92
N ILE A 120 -1.63 7.21 7.05
CA ILE A 120 -2.34 6.50 5.98
C ILE A 120 -3.83 6.87 5.84
N ALA A 121 -4.37 7.69 6.74
CA ALA A 121 -5.76 8.13 6.70
C ALA A 121 -6.03 9.12 5.54
N THR A 122 -7.30 9.31 5.16
CA THR A 122 -7.70 10.28 4.13
C THR A 122 -7.30 11.71 4.46
N SER A 123 -7.27 12.07 5.75
CA SER A 123 -6.84 13.39 6.23
C SER A 123 -5.35 13.68 6.02
N VAL A 124 -4.53 12.65 5.76
CA VAL A 124 -3.12 12.82 5.43
C VAL A 124 -2.99 13.15 3.95
N PRO A 125 -2.33 14.25 3.58
CA PRO A 125 -2.18 14.63 2.17
C PRO A 125 -1.51 13.53 1.34
N LYS A 126 -1.87 13.45 0.06
CA LYS A 126 -1.16 12.58 -0.89
C LYS A 126 0.31 12.94 -0.92
N ARG A 127 1.19 11.92 -1.06
CA ARG A 127 2.66 12.05 -1.07
C ARG A 127 3.27 12.77 0.15
N ALA A 128 2.56 12.86 1.28
CA ALA A 128 2.99 13.62 2.46
C ALA A 128 4.39 13.28 2.96
N PHE A 129 4.90 12.08 2.65
CA PHE A 129 6.18 11.58 3.14
C PHE A 129 7.25 11.42 2.05
N SER A 130 7.01 11.84 0.80
CA SER A 130 8.00 11.73 -0.27
C SER A 130 9.26 12.55 -0.02
N TRP A 131 9.17 13.64 0.74
CA TRP A 131 10.31 14.47 1.12
C TRP A 131 11.35 13.74 1.97
N ILE A 132 10.93 12.82 2.85
CA ILE A 132 11.87 12.07 3.69
C ILE A 132 12.58 11.00 2.88
N THR A 133 11.89 10.38 1.91
CA THR A 133 12.50 9.46 0.95
C THR A 133 13.53 10.20 0.10
N LYS A 134 13.16 11.39 -0.42
CA LYS A 134 14.09 12.26 -1.17
C LYS A 134 15.35 12.59 -0.36
N LYS A 135 15.21 12.81 0.95
CA LYS A 135 16.34 13.12 1.83
C LYS A 135 17.33 11.95 1.95
N LEU A 136 16.90 10.70 1.73
CA LEU A 136 17.77 9.52 1.74
C LEU A 136 18.44 9.29 0.37
N MET A 137 17.90 9.85 -0.72
CA MET A 137 18.50 9.74 -2.04
C MET A 137 19.93 10.31 -2.04
N GLY A 138 20.88 9.51 -2.55
CA GLY A 138 22.29 9.86 -2.58
C GLY A 138 23.09 9.49 -1.31
N GLU A 139 22.42 9.08 -0.23
CA GLU A 139 23.09 8.58 0.97
C GLU A 139 23.53 7.11 0.84
N ILE A 140 22.83 6.34 0.01
CA ILE A 140 23.11 4.94 -0.33
C ILE A 140 23.12 4.76 -1.84
N SER A 141 23.64 3.64 -2.35
CA SER A 141 23.77 3.37 -3.79
C SER A 141 22.68 2.44 -4.35
N ILE A 142 21.97 1.71 -3.47
CA ILE A 142 20.89 0.82 -3.88
C ILE A 142 19.58 1.57 -4.05
N PRO A 143 18.66 1.10 -4.94
CA PRO A 143 17.38 1.75 -5.18
C PRO A 143 16.53 1.95 -3.93
N ILE A 144 15.81 3.06 -3.89
CA ILE A 144 14.92 3.45 -2.80
C ILE A 144 13.47 3.51 -3.30
N ILE A 145 12.56 2.89 -2.55
CA ILE A 145 11.12 2.85 -2.83
C ILE A 145 10.39 3.82 -1.90
N ALA A 146 9.59 4.74 -2.47
CA ALA A 146 8.68 5.58 -1.69
C ALA A 146 7.36 4.86 -1.40
N SER A 147 6.84 5.08 -0.20
CA SER A 147 5.57 4.54 0.28
C SER A 147 4.69 5.61 0.94
N ASN A 148 3.52 5.21 1.39
CA ASN A 148 2.51 6.01 2.12
C ASN A 148 1.85 7.14 1.30
N ARG A 149 0.53 7.10 1.26
CA ARG A 149 -0.34 8.10 0.62
C ARG A 149 -0.08 8.31 -0.87
N ILE A 150 0.29 7.24 -1.57
CA ILE A 150 0.43 7.18 -3.02
C ILE A 150 -0.70 6.28 -3.52
N ASN A 151 -1.65 6.83 -4.27
CA ASN A 151 -2.86 6.10 -4.67
C ASN A 151 -3.39 6.46 -6.07
N THR A 152 -2.66 7.26 -6.83
CA THR A 152 -2.96 7.53 -8.23
C THR A 152 -1.69 7.50 -9.09
N PRO A 153 -1.79 7.24 -10.40
CA PRO A 153 -0.65 7.25 -11.31
C PRO A 153 0.09 8.60 -11.32
N GLU A 154 -0.65 9.71 -11.34
CA GLU A 154 -0.07 11.06 -11.40
C GLU A 154 0.79 11.37 -10.16
N ILE A 155 0.35 10.92 -8.98
CA ILE A 155 1.13 11.07 -7.75
C ILE A 155 2.38 10.18 -7.80
N ALA A 156 2.29 8.95 -8.29
CA ALA A 156 3.43 8.07 -8.44
C ALA A 156 4.47 8.68 -9.39
N GLU A 157 4.05 9.12 -10.57
CA GLU A 157 4.92 9.75 -11.57
C GLU A 157 5.55 11.06 -11.07
N SER A 158 4.81 11.88 -10.31
CA SER A 158 5.36 13.11 -9.74
C SER A 158 6.51 12.85 -8.75
N ILE A 159 6.41 11.78 -7.97
CA ILE A 159 7.47 11.39 -7.01
C ILE A 159 8.73 10.93 -7.75
N LEU A 160 8.56 10.13 -8.81
CA LEU A 160 9.67 9.64 -9.63
C LEU A 160 10.34 10.77 -10.42
N SER A 161 9.55 11.58 -11.11
CA SER A 161 10.06 12.69 -11.94
C SER A 161 10.76 13.80 -11.14
N GLU A 162 10.37 13.99 -9.88
CA GLU A 162 11.02 14.93 -8.96
C GLU A 162 12.27 14.35 -8.28
N GLY A 163 12.65 13.10 -8.59
CA GLY A 163 13.79 12.40 -8.00
C GLY A 163 13.63 12.17 -6.49
N CYS A 164 12.41 11.90 -6.05
CA CYS A 164 12.15 11.61 -4.64
C CYS A 164 12.36 10.13 -4.28
N ALA A 165 12.35 9.26 -5.27
CA ALA A 165 12.57 7.82 -5.15
C ALA A 165 12.86 7.22 -6.53
N ASP A 166 13.42 6.00 -6.56
CA ASP A 166 13.62 5.22 -7.78
C ASP A 166 12.39 4.38 -8.14
N MET A 167 11.59 4.00 -7.14
CA MET A 167 10.41 3.14 -7.30
C MET A 167 9.30 3.57 -6.34
N ILE A 168 8.09 3.05 -6.59
CA ILE A 168 6.89 3.30 -5.78
C ILE A 168 6.32 2.00 -5.24
N SER A 169 5.91 2.02 -3.98
CA SER A 169 5.20 0.93 -3.31
C SER A 169 3.80 1.39 -2.89
N MET A 170 2.81 0.57 -3.24
CA MET A 170 1.41 0.78 -2.89
C MET A 170 0.79 -0.54 -2.39
N ALA A 171 -0.10 -0.49 -1.40
CA ALA A 171 -0.85 -1.67 -0.93
C ALA A 171 -2.34 -1.54 -1.22
N ARG A 172 -3.02 -0.60 -0.55
CA ARG A 172 -4.47 -0.41 -0.68
C ARG A 172 -4.96 -0.07 -2.10
N PRO A 173 -4.22 0.67 -2.94
CA PRO A 173 -4.60 0.85 -4.34
C PRO A 173 -4.74 -0.45 -5.12
N PHE A 174 -3.92 -1.46 -4.85
CA PHE A 174 -4.04 -2.78 -5.48
C PHE A 174 -5.19 -3.63 -4.91
N LEU A 175 -5.63 -3.38 -3.67
CA LEU A 175 -6.90 -3.94 -3.18
C LEU A 175 -8.10 -3.30 -3.89
N ALA A 176 -8.04 -1.99 -4.12
CA ALA A 176 -9.09 -1.27 -4.84
C ALA A 176 -9.14 -1.69 -6.32
N ASP A 177 -7.98 -1.83 -6.95
CA ASP A 177 -7.87 -2.24 -8.36
C ASP A 177 -6.63 -3.12 -8.60
N PRO A 178 -6.77 -4.44 -8.71
CA PRO A 178 -5.65 -5.33 -8.99
C PRO A 178 -5.01 -5.09 -10.37
N ASN A 179 -5.73 -4.47 -11.30
CA ASN A 179 -5.28 -4.15 -12.64
C ASN A 179 -4.70 -2.72 -12.77
N PHE A 180 -4.42 -2.06 -11.65
CA PHE A 180 -3.93 -0.68 -11.62
C PHE A 180 -2.80 -0.44 -12.62
N VAL A 181 -1.71 -1.20 -12.53
CA VAL A 181 -0.53 -1.04 -13.41
C VAL A 181 -0.87 -1.35 -14.86
N ALA A 182 -1.63 -2.41 -15.13
CA ALA A 182 -2.05 -2.77 -16.48
C ALA A 182 -2.90 -1.66 -17.13
N LYS A 183 -3.79 -1.02 -16.37
CA LYS A 183 -4.60 0.11 -16.83
C LYS A 183 -3.77 1.36 -17.10
N VAL A 184 -2.74 1.63 -16.26
CA VAL A 184 -1.78 2.70 -16.50
C VAL A 184 -1.00 2.44 -17.80
N TYR A 185 -0.48 1.23 -17.96
CA TYR A 185 0.25 0.83 -19.17
C TYR A 185 -0.60 0.93 -20.44
N ALA A 186 -1.89 0.59 -20.34
CA ALA A 186 -2.86 0.73 -21.44
C ALA A 186 -3.36 2.18 -21.66
N ASN A 187 -2.77 3.18 -20.99
CA ASN A 187 -3.18 4.60 -21.04
C ASN A 187 -4.67 4.83 -20.72
N SER A 188 -5.18 4.07 -19.74
CA SER A 188 -6.59 4.12 -19.33
C SER A 188 -6.75 4.47 -17.84
N PRO A 189 -6.13 5.56 -17.33
CA PRO A 189 -6.12 5.88 -15.90
C PRO A 189 -7.52 6.15 -15.34
N LYS A 190 -8.45 6.65 -16.16
CA LYS A 190 -9.85 6.91 -15.76
C LYS A 190 -10.66 5.66 -15.44
N SER A 191 -10.19 4.48 -15.86
CA SER A 191 -10.82 3.18 -15.56
C SER A 191 -10.29 2.54 -14.26
N ILE A 192 -9.32 3.17 -13.60
CA ILE A 192 -8.77 2.68 -12.33
C ILE A 192 -9.78 2.95 -11.21
N VAL A 193 -10.13 1.90 -10.45
CA VAL A 193 -10.92 2.03 -9.23
C VAL A 193 -10.07 2.71 -8.16
N PRO A 194 -10.39 3.93 -7.72
CA PRO A 194 -9.52 4.67 -6.81
C PRO A 194 -9.62 4.14 -5.38
N CYS A 195 -8.48 3.97 -4.72
CA CYS A 195 -8.45 3.81 -3.26
C CYS A 195 -8.80 5.17 -2.62
N ILE A 196 -9.91 5.24 -1.90
CA ILE A 196 -10.39 6.45 -1.21
C ILE A 196 -9.80 6.62 0.20
N ALA A 197 -8.80 5.83 0.56
CA ALA A 197 -8.10 5.83 1.85
C ALA A 197 -9.01 5.74 3.10
N CYS A 198 -10.19 5.15 2.99
CA CYS A 198 -11.18 5.06 4.07
C CYS A 198 -10.80 4.11 5.20
N ASN A 199 -9.92 3.16 4.97
CA ASN A 199 -9.42 2.12 5.90
C ASN A 199 -10.47 1.12 6.43
N GLN A 200 -11.76 1.25 6.07
CA GLN A 200 -12.89 0.56 6.72
C GLN A 200 -12.89 -0.96 6.51
N ALA A 201 -12.88 -1.43 5.25
CA ALA A 201 -12.94 -2.88 4.96
C ALA A 201 -11.56 -3.53 4.82
N CYS A 202 -10.50 -2.77 4.84
CA CYS A 202 -9.12 -3.28 4.85
C CYS A 202 -8.54 -3.26 6.28
N LEU A 203 -8.07 -2.13 6.76
CA LEU A 203 -7.38 -2.04 8.06
C LEU A 203 -8.30 -2.32 9.25
N ASP A 204 -9.50 -1.73 9.31
CA ASP A 204 -10.41 -1.94 10.43
C ASP A 204 -10.85 -3.41 10.53
N HIS A 205 -11.03 -4.09 9.39
CA HIS A 205 -11.29 -5.53 9.37
C HIS A 205 -10.08 -6.31 9.89
N THR A 206 -8.86 -6.01 9.42
CA THR A 206 -7.63 -6.68 9.85
C THR A 206 -7.44 -6.55 11.36
N PHE A 207 -7.53 -5.33 11.90
CA PHE A 207 -7.38 -5.11 13.34
C PHE A 207 -8.53 -5.67 14.19
N SER A 208 -9.68 -5.93 13.57
CA SER A 208 -10.82 -6.61 14.20
C SER A 208 -10.80 -8.13 13.96
N MET A 209 -9.70 -8.70 13.44
CA MET A 209 -9.56 -10.13 13.11
C MET A 209 -10.63 -10.63 12.13
N LYS A 210 -11.11 -9.77 11.26
CA LYS A 210 -12.05 -10.10 10.18
C LYS A 210 -11.32 -10.28 8.86
N LEU A 211 -11.94 -10.98 7.92
CA LEU A 211 -11.42 -11.08 6.56
C LEU A 211 -11.31 -9.69 5.93
N THR A 212 -10.13 -9.38 5.43
CA THR A 212 -9.87 -8.12 4.71
C THR A 212 -10.66 -8.08 3.41
N SER A 213 -11.15 -6.89 3.05
CA SER A 213 -11.77 -6.60 1.76
C SER A 213 -11.58 -5.11 1.42
N CYS A 214 -12.30 -4.59 0.45
CA CYS A 214 -12.25 -3.18 0.06
C CYS A 214 -13.65 -2.62 -0.17
N LEU A 215 -13.96 -1.41 0.34
CA LEU A 215 -15.27 -0.77 0.16
C LEU A 215 -15.58 -0.43 -1.31
N VAL A 216 -14.56 -0.13 -2.09
CA VAL A 216 -14.72 0.25 -3.51
C VAL A 216 -14.54 -0.92 -4.46
N ASN A 217 -14.05 -2.07 -3.95
CA ASN A 217 -13.89 -3.33 -4.68
C ASN A 217 -14.35 -4.51 -3.81
N PRO A 218 -15.62 -4.90 -3.89
CA PRO A 218 -16.15 -6.02 -3.09
C PRO A 218 -15.49 -7.36 -3.41
N SER A 219 -14.88 -7.51 -4.59
CA SER A 219 -14.18 -8.73 -4.98
C SER A 219 -12.83 -8.92 -4.28
N ALA A 220 -12.26 -7.84 -3.71
CA ALA A 220 -10.97 -7.92 -3.01
C ALA A 220 -11.03 -8.96 -1.88
N CYS A 221 -10.13 -9.93 -1.92
CA CYS A 221 -10.05 -11.10 -1.03
C CYS A 221 -11.23 -12.07 -1.11
N ASN A 222 -12.14 -11.88 -2.08
CA ASN A 222 -13.29 -12.77 -2.36
C ASN A 222 -13.31 -13.21 -3.84
N GLU A 223 -12.18 -13.17 -4.53
CA GLU A 223 -12.09 -13.39 -5.98
C GLU A 223 -12.58 -14.78 -6.40
N LYS A 224 -12.44 -15.79 -5.53
CA LYS A 224 -12.93 -17.16 -5.79
C LYS A 224 -14.46 -17.28 -5.64
N GLU A 225 -15.07 -16.43 -4.81
CA GLU A 225 -16.50 -16.45 -4.53
C GLU A 225 -17.28 -15.64 -5.57
N PHE A 226 -16.71 -14.53 -6.03
CA PHE A 226 -17.31 -13.66 -7.04
C PHE A 226 -16.93 -14.03 -8.49
N LEU A 227 -16.76 -15.32 -8.76
CA LEU A 227 -16.61 -15.79 -10.14
C LEU A 227 -17.93 -15.67 -10.90
N TYR A 228 -17.98 -14.72 -11.81
CA TYR A 228 -19.16 -14.55 -12.67
C TYR A 228 -19.24 -15.66 -13.71
N LYS A 229 -20.27 -16.50 -13.59
CA LYS A 229 -20.58 -17.50 -14.63
C LYS A 229 -21.15 -16.80 -15.86
N PRO A 230 -20.90 -17.33 -17.07
CA PRO A 230 -21.55 -16.83 -18.29
C PRO A 230 -23.09 -16.80 -18.14
N ILE A 231 -23.71 -15.74 -18.63
CA ILE A 231 -25.17 -15.62 -18.57
C ILE A 231 -25.81 -16.55 -19.60
N ARG A 232 -26.94 -17.17 -19.21
CA ARG A 232 -27.73 -18.01 -20.11
C ARG A 232 -28.69 -17.20 -20.98
N LYS A 233 -29.13 -16.04 -20.49
CA LYS A 233 -30.11 -15.16 -21.14
C LYS A 233 -29.84 -13.73 -20.74
N ILE A 234 -29.81 -12.83 -21.72
CA ILE A 234 -29.78 -11.39 -21.51
C ILE A 234 -31.10 -10.96 -20.86
N LYS A 235 -31.00 -10.17 -19.82
CA LYS A 235 -32.17 -9.58 -19.14
C LYS A 235 -32.08 -8.06 -19.24
N ARG A 236 -33.24 -7.41 -19.34
CA ARG A 236 -33.37 -5.97 -19.12
C ARG A 236 -33.52 -5.73 -17.63
N ILE A 237 -32.61 -4.93 -17.06
CA ILE A 237 -32.52 -4.67 -15.62
C ILE A 237 -32.69 -3.19 -15.39
N ALA A 238 -33.70 -2.81 -14.61
CA ALA A 238 -33.89 -1.45 -14.13
C ALA A 238 -33.28 -1.35 -12.71
N VAL A 239 -32.34 -0.44 -12.53
CA VAL A 239 -31.73 -0.12 -11.23
C VAL A 239 -32.21 1.27 -10.82
N VAL A 240 -32.82 1.39 -9.64
CA VAL A 240 -33.34 2.66 -9.12
C VAL A 240 -32.45 3.18 -8.00
N GLY A 241 -31.90 4.37 -8.20
CA GLY A 241 -31.00 5.05 -7.31
C GLY A 241 -29.51 4.88 -7.72
N SER A 242 -28.83 6.00 -8.00
CA SER A 242 -27.44 6.06 -8.41
C SER A 242 -26.47 6.34 -7.25
N GLY A 243 -26.75 5.81 -6.07
CA GLY A 243 -25.78 5.71 -4.99
C GLY A 243 -24.75 4.61 -5.29
N PRO A 244 -23.70 4.43 -4.45
CA PRO A 244 -22.65 3.45 -4.69
C PRO A 244 -23.16 2.03 -4.98
N ALA A 245 -24.17 1.58 -4.23
CA ALA A 245 -24.75 0.24 -4.40
C ALA A 245 -25.45 0.08 -5.77
N GLY A 246 -26.28 1.06 -6.17
CA GLY A 246 -26.97 1.03 -7.46
C GLY A 246 -25.99 1.11 -8.63
N ILE A 247 -24.99 1.95 -8.55
CA ILE A 247 -23.95 2.06 -9.59
C ILE A 247 -23.14 0.77 -9.69
N ALA A 248 -22.68 0.19 -8.57
CA ALA A 248 -21.95 -1.07 -8.57
C ALA A 248 -22.78 -2.22 -9.13
N ALA A 249 -24.08 -2.30 -8.79
CA ALA A 249 -25.00 -3.28 -9.36
C ALA A 249 -25.17 -3.09 -10.87
N SER A 250 -25.30 -1.85 -11.34
CA SER A 250 -25.45 -1.52 -12.77
C SER A 250 -24.19 -1.91 -13.56
N ILE A 251 -23.01 -1.51 -13.11
CA ILE A 251 -21.73 -1.85 -13.73
C ILE A 251 -21.58 -3.38 -13.80
N THR A 252 -21.78 -4.07 -12.67
CA THR A 252 -21.65 -5.53 -12.61
C THR A 252 -22.63 -6.25 -13.54
N ALA A 253 -23.87 -5.79 -13.59
CA ALA A 253 -24.88 -6.39 -14.46
C ALA A 253 -24.57 -6.15 -15.95
N GLN A 254 -24.11 -4.96 -16.30
CA GLN A 254 -23.71 -4.61 -17.67
C GLN A 254 -22.47 -5.39 -18.11
N ASP A 255 -21.44 -5.47 -17.27
CA ASP A 255 -20.21 -6.26 -17.54
C ASP A 255 -20.53 -7.75 -17.72
N ARG A 256 -21.56 -8.26 -17.08
CA ARG A 256 -22.08 -9.62 -17.29
C ARG A 256 -22.86 -9.78 -18.61
N GLY A 257 -23.13 -8.71 -19.35
CA GLY A 257 -23.82 -8.74 -20.64
C GLY A 257 -25.35 -8.58 -20.53
N HIS A 258 -25.88 -8.05 -19.45
CA HIS A 258 -27.28 -7.67 -19.34
C HIS A 258 -27.51 -6.26 -19.93
N ASP A 259 -28.73 -5.93 -20.28
CA ASP A 259 -29.17 -4.60 -20.73
C ASP A 259 -29.65 -3.81 -19.51
N VAL A 260 -28.90 -2.76 -19.12
CA VAL A 260 -29.09 -2.06 -17.84
C VAL A 260 -29.56 -0.63 -18.05
N SER A 261 -30.62 -0.24 -17.34
CA SER A 261 -31.05 1.14 -17.22
C SER A 261 -30.95 1.59 -15.76
N LEU A 262 -30.16 2.65 -15.50
CA LEU A 262 -30.02 3.26 -14.18
C LEU A 262 -30.88 4.52 -14.07
N PHE A 263 -31.75 4.56 -13.07
CA PHE A 263 -32.69 5.67 -12.84
C PHE A 263 -32.26 6.44 -11.57
N GLU A 264 -32.21 7.75 -11.68
CA GLU A 264 -31.90 8.66 -10.57
C GLU A 264 -32.88 9.85 -10.57
N SER A 265 -33.41 10.20 -9.41
CA SER A 265 -34.31 11.34 -9.24
C SER A 265 -33.62 12.70 -9.26
N LYS A 266 -32.32 12.72 -8.96
CA LYS A 266 -31.48 13.93 -8.96
C LYS A 266 -30.77 14.08 -10.29
N SER A 267 -30.30 15.30 -10.58
CA SER A 267 -29.49 15.61 -11.76
C SER A 267 -28.03 15.16 -11.65
N PHE A 268 -27.66 14.47 -10.57
CA PHE A 268 -26.29 14.00 -10.32
C PHE A 268 -26.30 12.62 -9.65
N ILE A 269 -25.25 11.83 -9.92
CA ILE A 269 -25.03 10.51 -9.36
C ILE A 269 -24.19 10.58 -8.07
N GLY A 270 -24.03 9.44 -7.38
CA GLY A 270 -23.14 9.26 -6.23
C GLY A 270 -23.85 9.24 -4.88
N GLY A 271 -25.14 9.60 -4.82
CA GLY A 271 -25.93 9.53 -3.59
C GLY A 271 -25.24 10.18 -2.38
N GLN A 272 -25.08 9.44 -1.29
CA GLN A 272 -24.45 9.93 -0.05
C GLN A 272 -22.96 10.23 -0.18
N LEU A 273 -22.25 9.72 -1.19
CA LEU A 273 -20.84 10.06 -1.43
C LEU A 273 -20.64 11.58 -1.64
N ASN A 274 -21.64 12.25 -2.25
CA ASN A 274 -21.61 13.70 -2.43
C ASN A 274 -21.62 14.48 -1.11
N LEU A 275 -22.21 13.92 -0.06
CA LEU A 275 -22.18 14.51 1.29
C LEU A 275 -20.88 14.11 2.00
N ALA A 276 -20.48 12.86 1.91
CA ALA A 276 -19.25 12.36 2.52
C ALA A 276 -18.01 13.10 2.02
N SER A 277 -17.94 13.44 0.73
CA SER A 277 -16.82 14.16 0.12
C SER A 277 -16.68 15.63 0.60
N ARG A 278 -17.71 16.19 1.23
CA ARG A 278 -17.68 17.55 1.80
C ARG A 278 -17.06 17.61 3.20
N VAL A 279 -16.85 16.46 3.83
CA VAL A 279 -16.18 16.38 5.12
C VAL A 279 -14.71 16.69 4.90
N PRO A 280 -14.11 17.66 5.63
CA PRO A 280 -12.69 17.98 5.51
C PRO A 280 -11.80 16.72 5.63
N GLY A 281 -10.86 16.55 4.71
CA GLY A 281 -9.99 15.39 4.62
C GLY A 281 -10.60 14.16 3.93
N LYS A 282 -11.82 14.27 3.34
CA LYS A 282 -12.48 13.19 2.58
C LYS A 282 -12.70 13.56 1.10
N GLU A 283 -11.99 14.54 0.60
CA GLU A 283 -12.10 15.03 -0.78
C GLU A 283 -11.81 13.93 -1.81
N GLU A 284 -11.04 12.90 -1.43
CA GLU A 284 -10.74 11.74 -2.30
C GLU A 284 -11.99 10.94 -2.71
N PHE A 285 -13.10 11.08 -1.99
CA PHE A 285 -14.38 10.47 -2.37
C PHE A 285 -14.94 11.03 -3.67
N LEU A 286 -14.55 12.25 -4.06
CA LEU A 286 -14.87 12.80 -5.37
C LEU A 286 -14.25 11.98 -6.50
N GLY A 287 -13.06 11.43 -6.31
CA GLY A 287 -12.41 10.54 -7.27
C GLY A 287 -13.22 9.29 -7.56
N LEU A 288 -13.92 8.73 -6.55
CA LEU A 288 -14.81 7.59 -6.75
C LEU A 288 -16.06 7.97 -7.55
N ILE A 289 -16.63 9.15 -7.31
CA ILE A 289 -17.77 9.65 -8.09
C ILE A 289 -17.38 9.85 -9.55
N GLU A 290 -16.18 10.39 -9.79
CA GLU A 290 -15.67 10.59 -11.15
C GLU A 290 -15.40 9.25 -11.85
N PHE A 291 -14.82 8.28 -11.16
CA PHE A 291 -14.69 6.91 -11.66
C PHE A 291 -16.07 6.34 -12.09
N TYR A 292 -17.08 6.45 -11.24
CA TYR A 292 -18.42 5.97 -11.55
C TYR A 292 -19.03 6.63 -12.79
N LYS A 293 -18.85 7.95 -12.98
CA LYS A 293 -19.30 8.65 -14.18
C LYS A 293 -18.63 8.10 -15.44
N ASN A 294 -17.30 7.89 -15.36
CA ASN A 294 -16.52 7.35 -16.47
C ASN A 294 -16.99 5.92 -16.82
N GLU A 295 -17.21 5.06 -15.83
CA GLU A 295 -17.65 3.68 -16.06
C GLU A 295 -19.09 3.58 -16.62
N ILE A 296 -20.02 4.37 -16.10
CA ILE A 296 -21.38 4.46 -16.65
C ILE A 296 -21.34 4.86 -18.13
N THR A 297 -20.55 5.90 -18.46
CA THR A 297 -20.38 6.35 -19.84
C THR A 297 -19.70 5.30 -20.72
N ARG A 298 -18.63 4.67 -20.24
CA ARG A 298 -17.89 3.63 -20.97
C ARG A 298 -18.76 2.41 -21.31
N LEU A 299 -19.63 2.02 -20.38
CA LEU A 299 -20.52 0.86 -20.52
C LEU A 299 -21.85 1.16 -21.22
N GLY A 300 -22.16 2.42 -21.49
CA GLY A 300 -23.40 2.83 -22.12
C GLY A 300 -24.64 2.64 -21.24
N ILE A 301 -24.49 2.77 -19.91
CA ILE A 301 -25.58 2.66 -18.95
C ILE A 301 -26.35 3.99 -18.88
#